data_d5e46f1ac692982e869f13c5142fc0bd
#
_entry.id   d5e46f1ac692982e869f13c5142fc0bd
#
_cell.length_a   1.000
_cell.length_b   1.000
_cell.length_c   1.000
_cell.angle_alpha   90.00
_cell.angle_beta   90.00
_cell.angle_gamma   90.00
#
_symmetry.space_group_name_H-M   'P 1'
#
loop_
_entity.id
_entity.type
_entity.pdbx_description
1 polymer ?
#
loop_
_entity_poly.entity_id
_entity_poly.type
_entity_poly.pdbx_seq_one_letter_code
_entity_poly.pdbx_strand_id
1 'polypeptide(L)'
;MAQKYDDKLLDHDADGIQEFDNNLPRWWLYGFYFTIAFALVYMVMYHVTGSAPLSKQEYEQEMQVAEAINKSKPKKQLEIKVLKDAPSLAAGKAIFEGNNNLCYTCHKNDGGGLVGPNLTDDYWIHGCDVKTIMKNITTGFPDKGMVPYGSGAKLTEEQLLQVARYVLSMHDTHPPDAKPIDPEREIKCETEDDDKD
;
A
#
# COMPACT_ATOMS: atom_id res chain seq x y z
N MET A 1 3.09 -29.50 -46.82
CA MET A 1 2.31 -30.68 -47.26
C MET A 1 1.01 -30.65 -46.43
N ALA A 2 -0.13 -30.40 -47.08
CA ALA A 2 -1.44 -30.43 -46.40
C ALA A 2 -1.74 -31.91 -46.07
N GLN A 3 -1.98 -32.20 -44.81
CA GLN A 3 -2.38 -33.50 -44.33
C GLN A 3 -3.84 -33.73 -44.81
N LYS A 4 -4.06 -34.72 -45.67
CA LYS A 4 -5.40 -35.09 -46.09
C LYS A 4 -6.07 -35.74 -44.88
N TYR A 5 -7.01 -35.05 -44.25
CA TYR A 5 -7.84 -35.61 -43.19
C TYR A 5 -8.88 -36.53 -43.83
N ASP A 6 -9.01 -37.74 -43.30
CA ASP A 6 -10.10 -38.66 -43.66
C ASP A 6 -11.27 -38.30 -42.74
N ASP A 7 -12.22 -37.54 -43.25
CA ASP A 7 -13.38 -37.00 -42.52
C ASP A 7 -14.35 -38.11 -42.10
N LYS A 8 -13.91 -39.01 -41.24
CA LYS A 8 -14.68 -40.09 -40.69
C LYS A 8 -15.41 -39.61 -39.45
N LEU A 9 -16.74 -39.79 -39.40
CA LEU A 9 -17.57 -39.49 -38.22
C LEU A 9 -17.37 -40.55 -37.14
N LEU A 10 -17.32 -40.13 -35.89
CA LEU A 10 -17.41 -41.04 -34.75
C LEU A 10 -18.83 -41.60 -34.58
N ASP A 11 -18.93 -42.81 -34.02
CA ASP A 11 -20.21 -43.53 -33.85
C ASP A 11 -21.10 -42.99 -32.71
N HIS A 12 -20.65 -41.95 -31.99
CA HIS A 12 -21.39 -41.35 -30.89
C HIS A 12 -22.01 -40.01 -31.31
N ASP A 13 -23.19 -39.77 -30.78
CA ASP A 13 -23.94 -38.53 -30.94
C ASP A 13 -24.17 -37.91 -29.55
N ALA A 14 -23.72 -36.66 -29.35
CA ALA A 14 -23.98 -35.91 -28.14
C ALA A 14 -24.93 -34.74 -28.48
N ASP A 15 -26.19 -34.85 -28.07
CA ASP A 15 -27.21 -33.80 -28.26
C ASP A 15 -27.45 -33.42 -29.74
N GLY A 16 -27.37 -34.42 -30.67
CA GLY A 16 -27.49 -34.17 -32.10
C GLY A 16 -26.25 -33.64 -32.80
N ILE A 17 -25.13 -33.61 -32.10
CA ILE A 17 -23.83 -33.16 -32.64
C ILE A 17 -22.95 -34.38 -32.87
N GLN A 18 -22.54 -34.58 -34.11
CA GLN A 18 -21.55 -35.59 -34.48
C GLN A 18 -20.16 -34.98 -34.67
N GLU A 19 -19.15 -35.68 -34.20
CA GLU A 19 -17.75 -35.23 -34.27
C GLU A 19 -16.98 -36.03 -35.32
N PHE A 20 -16.00 -35.38 -35.95
CA PHE A 20 -15.06 -36.05 -36.86
C PHE A 20 -13.91 -36.70 -36.10
N ASP A 21 -13.56 -37.92 -36.46
CA ASP A 21 -12.38 -38.63 -35.94
C ASP A 21 -11.11 -38.11 -36.61
N ASN A 22 -10.67 -36.92 -36.21
CA ASN A 22 -9.45 -36.29 -36.72
C ASN A 22 -8.30 -36.49 -35.78
N ASN A 23 -7.17 -36.97 -36.32
CA ASN A 23 -5.95 -37.05 -35.54
C ASN A 23 -5.46 -35.66 -35.12
N LEU A 24 -5.03 -35.55 -33.86
CA LEU A 24 -4.46 -34.31 -33.32
C LEU A 24 -3.21 -33.91 -34.13
N PRO A 25 -3.02 -32.59 -34.36
CA PRO A 25 -1.80 -32.10 -35.02
C PRO A 25 -0.55 -32.52 -34.26
N ARG A 26 0.49 -32.96 -34.97
CA ARG A 26 1.73 -33.43 -34.33
C ARG A 26 2.40 -32.42 -33.43
N TRP A 27 2.37 -31.14 -33.80
CA TRP A 27 2.92 -30.06 -32.95
C TRP A 27 2.22 -29.98 -31.62
N TRP A 28 0.90 -30.19 -31.60
CA TRP A 28 0.09 -30.20 -30.38
C TRP A 28 0.47 -31.39 -29.47
N LEU A 29 0.59 -32.59 -30.05
CA LEU A 29 1.03 -33.80 -29.33
C LEU A 29 2.42 -33.61 -28.71
N TYR A 30 3.37 -33.03 -29.46
CA TYR A 30 4.71 -32.75 -28.94
C TYR A 30 4.67 -31.75 -27.78
N GLY A 31 3.85 -30.69 -27.89
CA GLY A 31 3.64 -29.74 -26.81
C GLY A 31 3.05 -30.41 -25.56
N PHE A 32 2.06 -31.30 -25.74
CA PHE A 32 1.48 -32.06 -24.67
C PHE A 32 2.48 -32.99 -23.95
N TYR A 33 3.23 -33.76 -24.70
CA TYR A 33 4.27 -34.63 -24.11
C TYR A 33 5.38 -33.80 -23.42
N PHE A 34 5.74 -32.66 -23.98
CA PHE A 34 6.69 -31.74 -23.34
C PHE A 34 6.16 -31.25 -21.98
N THR A 35 4.88 -30.87 -21.88
CA THR A 35 4.31 -30.43 -20.59
C THR A 35 4.28 -31.56 -19.56
N ILE A 36 4.01 -32.80 -19.95
CA ILE A 36 4.08 -33.96 -19.05
C ILE A 36 5.53 -34.16 -18.56
N ALA A 37 6.51 -34.18 -19.46
CA ALA A 37 7.91 -34.32 -19.08
C ALA A 37 8.37 -33.18 -18.14
N PHE A 38 7.98 -31.95 -18.46
CA PHE A 38 8.24 -30.78 -17.63
C PHE A 38 7.61 -30.93 -16.23
N ALA A 39 6.34 -31.35 -16.15
CA ALA A 39 5.65 -31.54 -14.88
C ALA A 39 6.33 -32.60 -14.00
N LEU A 40 6.83 -33.70 -14.60
CA LEU A 40 7.59 -34.73 -13.85
C LEU A 40 8.91 -34.16 -13.30
N VAL A 41 9.67 -33.44 -14.11
CA VAL A 41 10.93 -32.79 -13.69
C VAL A 41 10.63 -31.75 -12.59
N TYR A 42 9.62 -30.92 -12.77
CA TYR A 42 9.19 -29.94 -11.79
C TYR A 42 8.79 -30.60 -10.45
N MET A 43 7.99 -31.65 -10.50
CA MET A 43 7.57 -32.40 -9.32
C MET A 43 8.79 -32.93 -8.55
N VAL A 44 9.74 -33.54 -9.25
CA VAL A 44 10.96 -34.07 -8.63
C VAL A 44 11.79 -32.96 -8.02
N MET A 45 12.03 -31.85 -8.73
CA MET A 45 12.89 -30.77 -8.24
C MET A 45 12.29 -30.02 -7.04
N TYR A 46 11.00 -29.74 -7.06
CA TYR A 46 10.36 -28.90 -6.03
C TYR A 46 9.80 -29.72 -4.86
N HIS A 47 9.29 -30.92 -5.11
CA HIS A 47 8.57 -31.68 -4.08
C HIS A 47 9.30 -32.93 -3.57
N VAL A 48 10.20 -33.54 -4.37
CA VAL A 48 10.93 -34.74 -3.94
C VAL A 48 12.33 -34.38 -3.45
N THR A 49 13.13 -33.68 -4.27
CA THR A 49 14.52 -33.35 -3.90
C THR A 49 14.63 -32.06 -3.08
N GLY A 50 13.62 -31.18 -3.14
CA GLY A 50 13.68 -29.87 -2.48
C GLY A 50 14.83 -28.99 -2.99
N SER A 51 15.34 -29.25 -4.21
CA SER A 51 16.47 -28.52 -4.80
C SER A 51 16.15 -27.08 -5.14
N ALA A 52 14.86 -26.75 -5.24
CA ALA A 52 14.39 -25.39 -5.47
C ALA A 52 13.46 -24.98 -4.34
N PRO A 53 13.59 -23.75 -3.79
CA PRO A 53 12.72 -23.27 -2.73
C PRO A 53 11.29 -23.12 -3.24
N LEU A 54 10.33 -23.51 -2.42
CA LEU A 54 8.92 -23.20 -2.64
C LEU A 54 8.67 -21.72 -2.31
N SER A 55 7.66 -21.12 -2.92
CA SER A 55 7.30 -19.69 -2.72
C SER A 55 7.22 -19.27 -1.26
N LYS A 56 6.78 -20.15 -0.37
CA LYS A 56 6.76 -19.89 1.07
C LYS A 56 8.15 -19.78 1.66
N GLN A 57 9.07 -20.66 1.27
CA GLN A 57 10.46 -20.67 1.76
C GLN A 57 11.23 -19.46 1.22
N GLU A 58 11.00 -19.10 -0.03
CA GLU A 58 11.57 -17.90 -0.65
C GLU A 58 11.10 -16.63 0.09
N TYR A 59 9.81 -16.50 0.34
CA TYR A 59 9.25 -15.41 1.13
C TYR A 59 9.85 -15.33 2.55
N GLU A 60 9.97 -16.47 3.24
CA GLU A 60 10.57 -16.51 4.58
C GLU A 60 12.04 -16.08 4.56
N GLN A 61 12.80 -16.47 3.53
CA GLN A 61 14.19 -16.04 3.36
C GLN A 61 14.29 -14.54 3.07
N GLU A 62 13.46 -14.02 2.18
CA GLU A 62 13.42 -12.58 1.88
C GLU A 62 13.05 -11.76 3.11
N MET A 63 12.07 -12.22 3.90
CA MET A 63 11.67 -11.54 5.14
C MET A 63 12.79 -11.53 6.17
N GLN A 64 13.52 -12.65 6.33
CA GLN A 64 14.68 -12.70 7.24
C GLN A 64 15.79 -11.73 6.81
N VAL A 65 16.09 -11.66 5.50
CA VAL A 65 17.05 -10.71 4.96
C VAL A 65 16.58 -9.27 5.17
N ALA A 66 15.31 -8.97 4.91
CA ALA A 66 14.74 -7.65 5.13
C ALA A 66 14.79 -7.24 6.62
N GLU A 67 14.49 -8.15 7.53
CA GLU A 67 14.61 -7.91 8.98
C GLU A 67 16.07 -7.68 9.39
N ALA A 68 17.00 -8.46 8.88
CA ALA A 68 18.43 -8.29 9.16
C ALA A 68 18.93 -6.92 8.68
N ILE A 69 18.52 -6.49 7.47
CA ILE A 69 18.83 -5.16 6.94
C ILE A 69 18.19 -4.06 7.80
N ASN A 70 16.95 -4.23 8.24
CA ASN A 70 16.29 -3.25 9.12
C ASN A 70 16.92 -3.18 10.51
N LYS A 71 17.41 -4.29 11.05
CA LYS A 71 18.16 -4.32 12.33
C LYS A 71 19.56 -3.72 12.19
N SER A 72 20.21 -3.87 11.04
CA SER A 72 21.56 -3.33 10.79
C SER A 72 21.57 -1.85 10.40
N LYS A 73 20.43 -1.33 9.90
CA LYS A 73 20.30 0.12 9.71
C LYS A 73 20.33 0.75 11.10
N PRO A 74 21.29 1.66 11.39
CA PRO A 74 21.20 2.44 12.61
C PRO A 74 19.79 3.04 12.59
N LYS A 75 18.96 2.70 13.57
CA LYS A 75 17.79 3.51 13.87
C LYS A 75 18.38 4.87 14.18
N LYS A 76 18.47 5.72 13.15
CA LYS A 76 18.63 7.14 13.35
C LYS A 76 17.37 7.47 14.13
N GLN A 77 17.45 7.41 15.47
CA GLN A 77 16.48 8.08 16.29
C GLN A 77 16.56 9.50 15.76
N LEU A 78 15.62 9.85 14.88
CA LEU A 78 15.31 11.24 14.72
C LEU A 78 14.98 11.64 16.16
N GLU A 79 15.97 12.24 16.83
CA GLU A 79 15.64 13.12 17.92
C GLU A 79 14.53 13.96 17.33
N ILE A 80 13.34 13.83 17.89
CA ILE A 80 12.21 14.69 17.56
C ILE A 80 12.60 16.04 18.12
N LYS A 81 13.69 16.57 17.59
CA LYS A 81 14.13 17.92 17.81
C LYS A 81 13.02 18.75 17.24
N VAL A 82 12.31 19.41 18.13
CA VAL A 82 11.17 20.27 17.81
C VAL A 82 11.58 21.17 16.64
N LEU A 83 11.28 20.73 15.41
CA LEU A 83 11.52 21.53 14.21
C LEU A 83 10.43 22.62 14.18
N LYS A 84 10.54 23.57 15.13
CA LYS A 84 9.77 24.83 15.11
C LYS A 84 10.41 25.86 14.18
N ASP A 85 11.45 25.46 13.43
CA ASP A 85 12.12 26.36 12.49
C ASP A 85 11.23 26.62 11.26
N ALA A 86 11.22 27.87 10.84
CA ALA A 86 10.41 28.32 9.70
C ALA A 86 10.67 27.53 8.39
N PRO A 87 11.90 27.11 8.04
CA PRO A 87 12.14 26.27 6.85
C PRO A 87 11.44 24.91 6.90
N SER A 88 11.44 24.24 8.04
CA SER A 88 10.78 22.92 8.19
C SER A 88 9.27 23.03 8.09
N LEU A 89 8.67 24.06 8.68
CA LEU A 89 7.24 24.33 8.53
C LEU A 89 6.86 24.66 7.08
N ALA A 90 7.69 25.45 6.38
CA ALA A 90 7.48 25.75 4.96
C ALA A 90 7.56 24.49 4.09
N ALA A 91 8.51 23.58 4.38
CA ALA A 91 8.63 22.29 3.69
C ALA A 91 7.39 21.40 3.97
N GLY A 92 6.92 21.34 5.22
CA GLY A 92 5.71 20.61 5.59
C GLY A 92 4.47 21.16 4.89
N LYS A 93 4.33 22.48 4.81
CA LYS A 93 3.28 23.16 4.05
C LYS A 93 3.33 22.79 2.57
N ALA A 94 4.50 22.83 1.95
CA ALA A 94 4.68 22.46 0.54
C ALA A 94 4.26 21.00 0.26
N ILE A 95 4.45 20.10 1.20
CA ILE A 95 3.98 18.70 1.09
C ILE A 95 2.46 18.65 1.23
N PHE A 96 1.90 19.32 2.21
CA PHE A 96 0.45 19.31 2.51
C PHE A 96 -0.38 19.90 1.36
N GLU A 97 0.04 21.03 0.80
CA GLU A 97 -0.60 21.74 -0.30
C GLU A 97 -0.12 21.26 -1.67
N GLY A 98 0.84 20.33 -1.71
CA GLY A 98 1.46 19.86 -2.93
C GLY A 98 0.57 18.89 -3.72
N ASN A 99 0.73 18.89 -5.05
CA ASN A 99 -0.01 18.01 -5.94
C ASN A 99 0.41 16.53 -5.86
N ASN A 100 1.49 16.23 -5.15
CA ASN A 100 1.98 14.85 -5.03
C ASN A 100 1.25 14.05 -3.97
N ASN A 101 0.86 14.68 -2.86
CA ASN A 101 0.26 13.99 -1.71
C ASN A 101 -1.21 14.38 -1.48
N LEU A 102 -1.69 15.46 -2.09
CA LEU A 102 -3.10 15.86 -2.14
C LEU A 102 -3.83 15.94 -0.78
N CYS A 103 -3.11 16.21 0.32
CA CYS A 103 -3.71 16.27 1.66
C CYS A 103 -4.82 17.33 1.74
N TYR A 104 -4.59 18.47 1.12
CA TYR A 104 -5.51 19.61 1.07
C TYR A 104 -6.85 19.31 0.40
N THR A 105 -6.92 18.32 -0.48
CA THR A 105 -8.18 17.96 -1.18
C THR A 105 -9.26 17.45 -0.22
N CYS A 106 -8.83 16.80 0.88
CA CYS A 106 -9.73 16.29 1.91
C CYS A 106 -9.76 17.20 3.15
N HIS A 107 -8.64 17.84 3.50
CA HIS A 107 -8.52 18.63 4.73
C HIS A 107 -8.58 20.14 4.50
N LYS A 108 -8.76 20.61 3.26
CA LYS A 108 -8.60 22.02 2.81
C LYS A 108 -7.17 22.55 3.03
N ASN A 109 -6.81 23.63 2.36
CA ASN A 109 -5.48 24.26 2.53
C ASN A 109 -5.28 24.87 3.92
N ASP A 110 -6.39 25.29 4.53
CA ASP A 110 -6.43 25.89 5.86
C ASP A 110 -6.59 24.88 7.01
N GLY A 111 -6.67 23.57 6.69
CA GLY A 111 -6.86 22.50 7.65
C GLY A 111 -8.30 22.37 8.21
N GLY A 112 -9.24 23.22 7.80
CA GLY A 112 -10.60 23.25 8.34
C GLY A 112 -11.48 22.04 8.01
N GLY A 113 -11.00 21.12 7.18
CA GLY A 113 -11.71 19.88 6.84
C GLY A 113 -12.77 20.05 5.75
N LEU A 114 -12.93 19.04 4.91
CA LEU A 114 -13.98 18.93 3.89
C LEU A 114 -14.56 17.51 3.92
N VAL A 115 -13.95 16.56 3.22
CA VAL A 115 -14.24 15.12 3.36
C VAL A 115 -13.54 14.59 4.61
N GLY A 116 -12.27 14.97 4.80
CA GLY A 116 -11.48 14.70 5.99
C GLY A 116 -11.95 15.50 7.21
N PRO A 117 -11.49 15.15 8.41
CA PRO A 117 -11.77 15.91 9.64
C PRO A 117 -11.11 17.28 9.62
N ASN A 118 -11.59 18.15 10.50
CA ASN A 118 -10.92 19.38 10.87
C ASN A 118 -9.61 19.06 11.58
N LEU A 119 -8.53 19.76 11.24
CA LEU A 119 -7.19 19.60 11.82
C LEU A 119 -6.79 20.80 12.67
N THR A 120 -7.70 21.76 12.84
CA THR A 120 -7.41 23.04 13.50
C THR A 120 -7.97 23.15 14.91
N ASP A 121 -8.80 22.20 15.32
CA ASP A 121 -9.43 22.18 16.65
C ASP A 121 -8.78 21.14 17.59
N ASP A 122 -9.26 21.11 18.84
CA ASP A 122 -8.77 20.18 19.87
C ASP A 122 -9.24 18.73 19.71
N TYR A 123 -10.10 18.44 18.72
CA TYR A 123 -10.78 17.16 18.62
C TYR A 123 -10.22 16.31 17.49
N TRP A 124 -9.74 15.11 17.83
CA TRP A 124 -9.03 14.23 16.93
C TRP A 124 -9.64 12.83 16.93
N ILE A 125 -9.68 12.18 15.75
CA ILE A 125 -10.19 10.81 15.61
C ILE A 125 -9.15 9.79 16.08
N HIS A 126 -7.87 10.03 15.81
CA HIS A 126 -6.81 9.03 15.94
C HIS A 126 -5.61 9.52 16.78
N GLY A 127 -5.79 10.55 17.58
CA GLY A 127 -4.73 11.14 18.40
C GLY A 127 -3.96 12.25 17.72
N CYS A 128 -3.38 13.15 18.51
CA CYS A 128 -2.78 14.42 18.10
C CYS A 128 -1.27 14.50 18.28
N ASP A 129 -0.62 13.48 18.85
CA ASP A 129 0.83 13.49 18.99
C ASP A 129 1.54 13.29 17.64
N VAL A 130 2.74 13.84 17.52
CA VAL A 130 3.52 13.82 16.27
C VAL A 130 3.71 12.41 15.72
N LYS A 131 4.02 11.44 16.58
CA LYS A 131 4.28 10.05 16.15
C LYS A 131 3.01 9.41 15.62
N THR A 132 1.88 9.65 16.26
CA THR A 132 0.57 9.16 15.83
C THR A 132 0.17 9.81 14.51
N ILE A 133 0.36 11.11 14.33
CA ILE A 133 0.08 11.79 13.05
C ILE A 133 0.97 11.21 11.93
N MET A 134 2.26 11.04 12.16
CA MET A 134 3.17 10.40 11.18
C MET A 134 2.72 8.98 10.82
N LYS A 135 2.30 8.19 11.83
CA LYS A 135 1.75 6.85 11.61
C LYS A 135 0.46 6.90 10.78
N ASN A 136 -0.46 7.79 11.12
CA ASN A 136 -1.73 7.96 10.41
C ASN A 136 -1.52 8.34 8.94
N ILE A 137 -0.57 9.22 8.65
CA ILE A 137 -0.19 9.57 7.27
C ILE A 137 0.41 8.36 6.53
N THR A 138 1.24 7.58 7.21
CA THR A 138 1.94 6.43 6.61
C THR A 138 1.01 5.27 6.31
N THR A 139 0.12 4.93 7.24
CA THR A 139 -0.79 3.78 7.12
C THR A 139 -2.08 4.14 6.39
N GLY A 140 -2.53 5.38 6.53
CA GLY A 140 -3.85 5.80 6.07
C GLY A 140 -4.98 5.05 6.79
N PHE A 141 -6.18 5.32 6.33
CA PHE A 141 -7.43 4.63 6.70
C PHE A 141 -8.26 4.42 5.43
N PRO A 142 -7.88 3.48 4.55
CA PRO A 142 -8.50 3.29 3.23
C PRO A 142 -10.01 3.07 3.32
N ASP A 143 -10.48 2.34 4.34
CA ASP A 143 -11.90 2.08 4.58
C ASP A 143 -12.69 3.35 4.96
N LYS A 144 -11.99 4.43 5.32
CA LYS A 144 -12.55 5.73 5.66
C LYS A 144 -12.20 6.81 4.62
N GLY A 145 -11.57 6.41 3.53
CA GLY A 145 -11.20 7.29 2.42
C GLY A 145 -9.85 8.02 2.57
N MET A 146 -9.13 7.83 3.67
CA MET A 146 -7.76 8.36 3.80
C MET A 146 -6.75 7.33 3.32
N VAL A 147 -6.23 7.52 2.12
CA VAL A 147 -5.19 6.63 1.56
C VAL A 147 -3.81 6.95 2.13
N PRO A 148 -2.91 5.95 2.23
CA PRO A 148 -1.53 6.19 2.68
C PRO A 148 -0.84 7.29 1.88
N TYR A 149 -0.16 8.18 2.57
CA TYR A 149 0.55 9.32 1.99
C TYR A 149 -0.32 10.26 1.13
N GLY A 150 -1.64 10.27 1.33
CA GLY A 150 -2.56 11.09 0.54
C GLY A 150 -2.65 10.71 -0.94
N SER A 151 -2.53 9.42 -1.29
CA SER A 151 -2.43 8.86 -2.67
C SER A 151 -1.19 9.28 -3.47
N GLY A 152 -0.20 9.83 -2.81
CA GLY A 152 1.00 10.34 -3.45
C GLY A 152 2.24 9.49 -3.27
N ALA A 153 3.36 10.12 -3.55
CA ALA A 153 4.67 9.52 -3.37
C ALA A 153 4.95 9.23 -1.89
N LYS A 154 5.63 8.13 -1.63
CA LYS A 154 6.10 7.77 -0.29
C LYS A 154 7.03 8.86 0.24
N LEU A 155 6.71 9.38 1.41
CA LEU A 155 7.49 10.40 2.09
C LEU A 155 8.64 9.77 2.89
N THR A 156 9.76 10.48 2.97
CA THR A 156 10.84 10.14 3.90
C THR A 156 10.41 10.42 5.34
N GLU A 157 11.12 9.86 6.31
CA GLU A 157 10.82 10.09 7.73
C GLU A 157 10.93 11.59 8.11
N GLU A 158 11.90 12.31 7.53
CA GLU A 158 12.04 13.74 7.70
C GLU A 158 10.86 14.51 7.11
N GLN A 159 10.42 14.17 5.91
CA GLN A 159 9.24 14.77 5.27
C GLN A 159 7.96 14.49 6.05
N LEU A 160 7.82 13.27 6.60
CA LEU A 160 6.69 12.92 7.48
C LEU A 160 6.69 13.79 8.74
N LEU A 161 7.84 14.01 9.36
CA LEU A 161 7.98 14.89 10.51
C LEU A 161 7.63 16.34 10.16
N GLN A 162 8.11 16.85 9.02
CA GLN A 162 7.81 18.20 8.55
C GLN A 162 6.31 18.41 8.32
N VAL A 163 5.64 17.49 7.63
CA VAL A 163 4.18 17.61 7.38
C VAL A 163 3.37 17.42 8.66
N ALA A 164 3.76 16.51 9.56
CA ALA A 164 3.08 16.35 10.85
C ALA A 164 3.19 17.61 11.71
N ARG A 165 4.36 18.26 11.72
CA ARG A 165 4.56 19.54 12.41
C ARG A 165 3.77 20.68 11.77
N TYR A 166 3.69 20.73 10.44
CA TYR A 166 2.84 21.70 9.76
C TYR A 166 1.35 21.50 10.14
N VAL A 167 0.85 20.26 10.17
CA VAL A 167 -0.51 19.96 10.62
C VAL A 167 -0.74 20.47 12.06
N LEU A 168 0.18 20.22 12.98
CA LEU A 168 0.09 20.74 14.34
C LEU A 168 0.17 22.27 14.42
N SER A 169 0.86 22.92 13.49
CA SER A 169 0.93 24.38 13.46
C SER A 169 -0.38 25.05 13.01
N MET A 170 -1.31 24.28 12.45
CA MET A 170 -2.66 24.77 12.11
C MET A 170 -3.64 24.73 13.29
N HIS A 171 -3.26 24.09 14.39
CA HIS A 171 -4.06 24.04 15.60
C HIS A 171 -4.37 25.46 16.10
N ASP A 172 -5.58 25.71 16.62
CA ASP A 172 -6.08 27.00 17.08
C ASP A 172 -6.24 28.10 16.00
N THR A 173 -6.10 27.79 14.72
CA THR A 173 -6.27 28.82 13.67
C THR A 173 -7.72 29.14 13.35
N HIS A 174 -8.66 28.27 13.66
CA HIS A 174 -10.12 28.43 13.51
C HIS A 174 -10.55 29.06 12.17
N PRO A 175 -10.26 28.43 11.02
CA PRO A 175 -10.63 28.98 9.73
C PRO A 175 -12.15 29.11 9.58
N PRO A 176 -12.64 30.08 8.79
CA PRO A 176 -14.06 30.20 8.51
C PRO A 176 -14.55 28.93 7.78
N ASP A 177 -15.77 28.49 8.05
CA ASP A 177 -16.36 27.29 7.48
C ASP A 177 -15.59 25.98 7.78
N ALA A 178 -14.93 25.91 8.94
CA ALA A 178 -14.34 24.67 9.43
C ALA A 178 -15.44 23.64 9.69
N LYS A 179 -15.13 22.37 9.43
CA LYS A 179 -16.05 21.26 9.68
C LYS A 179 -16.37 21.18 11.17
N PRO A 180 -17.66 21.04 11.55
CA PRO A 180 -18.04 20.90 12.95
C PRO A 180 -17.50 19.60 13.54
N ILE A 181 -17.30 19.61 14.86
CA ILE A 181 -16.87 18.44 15.64
C ILE A 181 -17.91 17.32 15.53
N ASP A 182 -17.44 16.11 15.31
CA ASP A 182 -18.23 14.88 15.34
C ASP A 182 -18.04 14.17 16.70
N PRO A 183 -18.94 14.39 17.69
CA PRO A 183 -18.75 13.88 19.05
C PRO A 183 -18.81 12.35 19.16
N GLU A 184 -19.28 11.64 18.12
CA GLU A 184 -19.30 10.18 18.08
C GLU A 184 -17.94 9.58 17.68
N ARG A 185 -17.09 10.37 17.00
CA ARG A 185 -15.85 9.90 16.40
C ARG A 185 -14.60 10.62 16.89
N GLU A 186 -14.76 11.83 17.38
CA GLU A 186 -13.66 12.72 17.75
C GLU A 186 -13.57 12.86 19.26
N ILE A 187 -12.37 12.76 19.78
CA ILE A 187 -12.07 12.84 21.21
C ILE A 187 -11.18 14.06 21.42
N LYS A 188 -11.44 14.81 22.47
CA LYS A 188 -10.57 15.93 22.85
C LYS A 188 -9.17 15.41 23.13
N CYS A 189 -8.21 15.96 22.45
CA CYS A 189 -6.82 15.62 22.62
C CYS A 189 -6.17 16.56 23.63
N GLU A 190 -5.68 16.00 24.73
CA GLU A 190 -4.82 16.71 25.64
C GLU A 190 -3.39 16.59 25.06
N THR A 191 -2.89 17.68 24.48
CA THR A 191 -1.46 17.78 24.17
C THR A 191 -0.75 17.82 25.51
N GLU A 192 -0.04 16.73 25.88
CA GLU A 192 0.97 16.85 26.91
C GLU A 192 1.97 17.89 26.39
N ASP A 193 2.00 19.01 27.08
CA ASP A 193 2.98 20.07 26.84
C ASP A 193 4.39 19.47 27.02
N ASP A 194 4.99 19.01 25.91
CA ASP A 194 6.41 18.67 25.82
C ASP A 194 7.30 19.93 25.93
N ASP A 195 6.79 20.98 26.60
CA ASP A 195 7.52 22.20 26.93
C ASP A 195 7.86 22.22 28.44
N LYS A 196 8.61 21.22 28.91
CA LYS A 196 9.39 21.37 30.14
C LYS A 196 10.76 20.76 29.92
N ASP A 197 11.69 21.68 29.74
CA ASP A 197 13.14 21.80 29.85
C ASP A 197 13.89 21.94 28.54
#